data_130b0e17051375982afd7686cc614068
#
_entry.id   130b0e17051375982afd7686cc614068
#
_cell.length_a   1.000
_cell.length_b   1.000
_cell.length_c   1.000
_cell.angle_alpha   90.00
_cell.angle_beta   90.00
_cell.angle_gamma   90.00
#
_symmetry.space_group_name_H-M   'P 1'
#
loop_
_entity.id
_entity.type
_entity.pdbx_description
1 polymer ?
#
loop_
_entity_poly.entity_id
_entity_poly.type
_entity_poly.pdbx_seq_one_letter_code
_entity_poly.pdbx_strand_id
1 'polypeptide(L)'
;MSTPDHPAVTVGDGPLTIDHVVAVARHDARVVISAAAVARMAQTRAVIDGLADDTEPHYGVSTGFGALATRHIPLELRTQLQRSLVRSHAAGSGAEVEREVVRGLMVLRLATLATGRTGIRPVVAQTYAAMLNAGITPVVHEFGSLGCSGDLAPLAHCALAAMGEGPVRLADGTPSDAASALQDNGIEPVVLREKEGLALINGTDGMLGMLCLAISTCAGCSPWPT
;
A
#
# COMPACT_ATOMS: atom_id res chain seq x y z
N MET A 1 24.26 -16.37 8.15
CA MET A 1 23.51 -16.48 9.41
C MET A 1 22.05 -16.69 9.02
N SER A 2 21.44 -17.84 9.42
CA SER A 2 20.04 -18.13 9.15
C SER A 2 19.19 -17.11 9.91
N THR A 3 18.40 -16.30 9.21
CA THR A 3 17.39 -15.41 9.83
C THR A 3 16.45 -16.28 10.66
N PRO A 4 16.13 -15.91 11.90
CA PRO A 4 15.14 -16.66 12.68
C PRO A 4 13.82 -16.72 11.87
N ASP A 5 13.29 -17.93 11.76
CA ASP A 5 12.05 -18.19 11.01
C ASP A 5 10.87 -17.57 11.76
N HIS A 6 10.56 -16.32 11.41
CA HIS A 6 9.39 -15.64 11.97
C HIS A 6 8.12 -16.26 11.36
N PRO A 7 7.11 -16.58 12.19
CA PRO A 7 5.85 -17.09 11.67
C PRO A 7 5.23 -16.13 10.69
N ALA A 8 4.54 -16.65 9.68
CA ALA A 8 3.86 -15.82 8.69
C ALA A 8 2.80 -14.94 9.36
N VAL A 9 2.75 -13.68 8.98
CA VAL A 9 1.75 -12.72 9.44
C VAL A 9 0.51 -12.82 8.55
N THR A 10 -0.61 -13.24 9.12
CA THR A 10 -1.89 -13.29 8.41
C THR A 10 -2.61 -11.95 8.52
N VAL A 11 -2.96 -11.39 7.36
CA VAL A 11 -3.67 -10.11 7.24
C VAL A 11 -5.14 -10.37 6.89
N GLY A 12 -6.04 -9.68 7.58
CA GLY A 12 -7.48 -9.72 7.31
C GLY A 12 -8.32 -10.59 8.23
N ASP A 13 -7.73 -11.31 9.19
CA ASP A 13 -8.47 -12.06 10.21
C ASP A 13 -8.68 -11.29 11.51
N GLY A 14 -8.11 -10.08 11.60
CA GLY A 14 -8.20 -9.20 12.75
C GLY A 14 -7.22 -8.06 12.63
N PRO A 15 -7.10 -7.21 13.66
CA PRO A 15 -6.13 -6.13 13.70
C PRO A 15 -4.70 -6.68 13.80
N LEU A 16 -3.76 -6.04 13.12
CA LEU A 16 -2.34 -6.30 13.32
C LEU A 16 -1.89 -5.74 14.68
N THR A 17 -1.01 -6.48 15.35
CA THR A 17 -0.29 -5.97 16.52
C THR A 17 0.98 -5.22 16.10
N ILE A 18 1.58 -4.47 17.01
CA ILE A 18 2.90 -3.83 16.79
C ILE A 18 3.93 -4.90 16.41
N ASP A 19 3.94 -6.04 17.09
CA ASP A 19 4.88 -7.13 16.80
C ASP A 19 4.71 -7.70 15.39
N HIS A 20 3.48 -7.79 14.87
CA HIS A 20 3.24 -8.18 13.49
C HIS A 20 3.84 -7.19 12.50
N VAL A 21 3.67 -5.88 12.76
CA VAL A 21 4.25 -4.82 11.90
C VAL A 21 5.78 -4.90 11.93
N VAL A 22 6.37 -5.03 13.11
CA VAL A 22 7.82 -5.14 13.31
C VAL A 22 8.38 -6.40 12.63
N ALA A 23 7.70 -7.55 12.77
CA ALA A 23 8.11 -8.80 12.14
C ALA A 23 8.20 -8.65 10.61
N VAL A 24 7.22 -8.01 9.97
CA VAL A 24 7.23 -7.76 8.52
C VAL A 24 8.25 -6.68 8.14
N ALA A 25 8.34 -5.61 8.92
CA ALA A 25 9.15 -4.44 8.59
C ALA A 25 10.65 -4.70 8.75
N ARG A 26 11.06 -5.29 9.88
CA ARG A 26 12.47 -5.50 10.28
C ARG A 26 13.00 -6.90 9.99
N HIS A 27 12.11 -7.90 10.06
CA HIS A 27 12.53 -9.30 10.03
C HIS A 27 12.05 -10.03 8.77
N ASP A 28 11.47 -9.32 7.81
CA ASP A 28 10.99 -9.87 6.54
C ASP A 28 10.02 -11.06 6.69
N ALA A 29 9.25 -11.08 7.81
CA ALA A 29 8.25 -12.11 8.02
C ALA A 29 7.28 -12.17 6.83
N ARG A 30 6.99 -13.38 6.39
CA ARG A 30 6.10 -13.62 5.26
C ARG A 30 4.68 -13.11 5.56
N VAL A 31 4.06 -12.48 4.58
CA VAL A 31 2.68 -11.98 4.69
C VAL A 31 1.73 -12.86 3.89
N VAL A 32 0.60 -13.21 4.50
CA VAL A 32 -0.47 -14.01 3.87
C VAL A 32 -1.80 -13.27 4.04
N ILE A 33 -2.58 -13.16 2.98
CA ILE A 33 -3.95 -12.61 3.06
C ILE A 33 -4.91 -13.76 3.32
N SER A 34 -5.77 -13.62 4.33
CA SER A 34 -6.75 -14.66 4.64
C SER A 34 -7.77 -14.85 3.51
N ALA A 35 -8.24 -16.08 3.32
CA ALA A 35 -9.27 -16.39 2.33
C ALA A 35 -10.57 -15.60 2.59
N ALA A 36 -10.90 -15.37 3.87
CA ALA A 36 -12.06 -14.57 4.26
C ALA A 36 -11.90 -13.10 3.85
N ALA A 37 -10.70 -12.52 3.96
CA ALA A 37 -10.42 -11.16 3.49
C ALA A 37 -10.53 -11.06 1.96
N VAL A 38 -10.01 -12.04 1.22
CA VAL A 38 -10.14 -12.09 -0.24
C VAL A 38 -11.62 -12.12 -0.65
N ALA A 39 -12.44 -12.93 0.01
CA ALA A 39 -13.87 -13.01 -0.25
C ALA A 39 -14.59 -11.67 0.04
N ARG A 40 -14.28 -11.02 1.18
CA ARG A 40 -14.86 -9.70 1.52
C ARG A 40 -14.48 -8.62 0.51
N MET A 41 -13.21 -8.58 0.08
CA MET A 41 -12.77 -7.64 -0.96
C MET A 41 -13.53 -7.85 -2.26
N ALA A 42 -13.72 -9.10 -2.68
CA ALA A 42 -14.47 -9.42 -3.91
C ALA A 42 -15.94 -8.97 -3.80
N GLN A 43 -16.59 -9.18 -2.64
CA GLN A 43 -17.97 -8.74 -2.41
C GLN A 43 -18.10 -7.21 -2.49
N THR A 44 -17.19 -6.47 -1.83
CA THR A 44 -17.23 -5.00 -1.86
C THR A 44 -16.86 -4.47 -3.25
N ARG A 45 -15.96 -5.15 -3.96
CA ARG A 45 -15.63 -4.79 -5.34
C ARG A 45 -16.85 -4.88 -6.25
N ALA A 46 -17.70 -5.88 -6.12
CA ALA A 46 -18.92 -6.00 -6.90
C ALA A 46 -19.86 -4.79 -6.71
N VAL A 47 -19.87 -4.19 -5.50
CA VAL A 47 -20.61 -2.94 -5.27
C VAL A 47 -20.00 -1.78 -6.08
N ILE A 48 -18.68 -1.64 -6.09
CA ILE A 48 -18.01 -0.59 -6.87
C ILE A 48 -18.24 -0.78 -8.37
N ASP A 49 -18.19 -2.02 -8.86
CA ASP A 49 -18.48 -2.31 -10.28
C ASP A 49 -19.92 -1.90 -10.63
N GLY A 50 -20.90 -2.18 -9.77
CA GLY A 50 -22.28 -1.69 -9.97
C GLY A 50 -22.41 -0.17 -9.95
N LEU A 51 -21.68 0.52 -9.05
CA LEU A 51 -21.63 1.99 -9.01
C LEU A 51 -20.92 2.60 -10.22
N ALA A 52 -19.98 1.86 -10.82
CA ALA A 52 -19.29 2.31 -12.03
C ALA A 52 -20.21 2.34 -13.26
N ASP A 53 -21.19 1.46 -13.29
CA ASP A 53 -22.19 1.37 -14.37
C ASP A 53 -23.42 2.26 -14.13
N ASP A 54 -23.52 2.87 -12.93
CA ASP A 54 -24.60 3.77 -12.58
C ASP A 54 -24.52 5.11 -13.35
N THR A 55 -25.69 5.69 -13.63
CA THR A 55 -25.80 7.02 -14.25
C THR A 55 -25.55 8.15 -13.26
N GLU A 56 -25.75 7.90 -11.97
CA GLU A 56 -25.48 8.88 -10.93
C GLU A 56 -23.97 9.04 -10.68
N PRO A 57 -23.52 10.26 -10.34
CA PRO A 57 -22.10 10.51 -10.09
C PRO A 57 -21.64 9.96 -8.73
N HIS A 58 -20.68 9.06 -8.73
CA HIS A 58 -20.06 8.48 -7.52
C HIS A 58 -18.61 8.92 -7.39
N TYR A 59 -18.27 9.58 -6.26
CA TYR A 59 -16.94 10.15 -6.02
C TYR A 59 -15.81 9.12 -6.13
N GLY A 60 -14.89 9.39 -7.05
CA GLY A 60 -13.72 8.55 -7.29
C GLY A 60 -14.01 7.22 -8.00
N VAL A 61 -15.26 6.97 -8.36
CA VAL A 61 -15.70 5.84 -9.18
C VAL A 61 -16.02 6.32 -10.59
N SER A 62 -17.07 7.16 -10.73
CA SER A 62 -17.49 7.74 -12.02
C SER A 62 -17.19 9.24 -12.13
N THR A 63 -16.63 9.87 -11.09
CA THR A 63 -16.18 11.27 -11.10
C THR A 63 -14.69 11.42 -10.88
N GLY A 64 -14.16 12.62 -11.11
CA GLY A 64 -12.83 13.02 -10.69
C GLY A 64 -12.73 13.23 -9.17
N PHE A 65 -11.62 13.84 -8.73
CA PHE A 65 -11.26 14.05 -7.33
C PHE A 65 -11.13 15.54 -7.01
N GLY A 66 -11.30 15.91 -5.73
CA GLY A 66 -11.15 17.28 -5.26
C GLY A 66 -12.04 18.25 -6.05
N ALA A 67 -11.48 19.23 -6.74
CA ALA A 67 -12.21 20.19 -7.55
C ALA A 67 -13.00 19.55 -8.72
N LEU A 68 -12.69 18.32 -9.09
CA LEU A 68 -13.38 17.56 -10.14
C LEU A 68 -14.37 16.54 -9.58
N ALA A 69 -14.72 16.62 -8.30
CA ALA A 69 -15.61 15.67 -7.61
C ALA A 69 -17.00 15.52 -8.24
N THR A 70 -17.46 16.56 -8.94
CA THR A 70 -18.77 16.59 -9.65
C THR A 70 -18.63 16.36 -11.16
N ARG A 71 -17.42 16.26 -11.69
CA ARG A 71 -17.18 16.02 -13.11
C ARG A 71 -17.27 14.54 -13.41
N HIS A 72 -18.26 14.17 -14.18
CA HIS A 72 -18.39 12.80 -14.69
C HIS A 72 -17.20 12.48 -15.64
N ILE A 73 -16.58 11.33 -15.44
CA ILE A 73 -15.46 10.84 -16.25
C ILE A 73 -15.96 9.73 -17.18
N PRO A 74 -15.79 9.88 -18.49
CA PRO A 74 -16.12 8.83 -19.46
C PRO A 74 -15.45 7.51 -19.12
N LEU A 75 -16.12 6.41 -19.38
CA LEU A 75 -15.67 5.06 -18.98
C LEU A 75 -14.25 4.75 -19.48
N GLU A 76 -13.95 5.11 -20.73
CA GLU A 76 -12.65 4.91 -21.39
C GLU A 76 -11.50 5.70 -20.75
N LEU A 77 -11.79 6.74 -19.97
CA LEU A 77 -10.80 7.56 -19.28
C LEU A 77 -10.59 7.22 -17.82
N ARG A 78 -11.42 6.36 -17.23
CA ARG A 78 -11.39 6.06 -15.78
C ARG A 78 -10.10 5.37 -15.34
N THR A 79 -9.62 4.40 -16.11
CA THR A 79 -8.31 3.76 -15.86
C THR A 79 -7.17 4.77 -15.93
N GLN A 80 -7.18 5.64 -16.94
CA GLN A 80 -6.19 6.71 -17.07
C GLN A 80 -6.27 7.69 -15.89
N LEU A 81 -7.47 8.01 -15.41
CA LEU A 81 -7.66 8.87 -14.23
C LEU A 81 -7.00 8.27 -12.99
N GLN A 82 -7.21 6.99 -12.70
CA GLN A 82 -6.60 6.32 -11.54
C GLN A 82 -5.06 6.36 -11.62
N ARG A 83 -4.51 6.07 -12.80
CA ARG A 83 -3.07 6.14 -13.05
C ARG A 83 -2.54 7.57 -12.88
N SER A 84 -3.23 8.56 -13.41
CA SER A 84 -2.87 9.97 -13.31
C SER A 84 -2.94 10.46 -11.86
N LEU A 85 -3.92 10.00 -11.08
CA LEU A 85 -4.03 10.30 -9.66
C LEU A 85 -2.76 9.84 -8.91
N VAL A 86 -2.38 8.58 -9.06
CA VAL A 86 -1.19 8.03 -8.40
C VAL A 86 0.07 8.78 -8.81
N ARG A 87 0.27 8.97 -10.12
CA ARG A 87 1.44 9.70 -10.65
C ARG A 87 1.53 11.14 -10.16
N SER A 88 0.41 11.84 -10.06
CA SER A 88 0.39 13.24 -9.61
C SER A 88 0.68 13.38 -8.11
N HIS A 89 0.44 12.35 -7.32
CA HIS A 89 0.68 12.35 -5.88
C HIS A 89 2.03 11.73 -5.49
N ALA A 90 2.69 10.97 -6.37
CA ALA A 90 4.04 10.43 -6.15
C ALA A 90 5.09 11.54 -6.31
N ALA A 91 5.02 12.56 -5.46
CA ALA A 91 5.81 13.79 -5.53
C ALA A 91 6.63 14.02 -4.24
N GLY A 92 7.02 12.94 -3.56
CA GLY A 92 7.92 13.02 -2.42
C GLY A 92 9.30 13.52 -2.81
N SER A 93 10.00 14.19 -1.90
CA SER A 93 11.33 14.76 -2.09
C SER A 93 12.18 14.61 -0.82
N GLY A 94 13.47 14.95 -0.91
CA GLY A 94 14.44 14.78 0.18
C GLY A 94 15.11 13.41 0.16
N ALA A 95 15.66 13.00 1.30
CA ALA A 95 16.31 11.69 1.44
C ALA A 95 15.32 10.54 1.34
N GLU A 96 15.83 9.35 1.03
CA GLU A 96 15.03 8.13 1.08
C GLU A 96 14.69 7.78 2.55
N VAL A 97 13.45 7.38 2.76
CA VAL A 97 12.97 6.85 4.04
C VAL A 97 13.51 5.42 4.22
N GLU A 98 13.81 5.04 5.45
CA GLU A 98 14.36 3.74 5.79
C GLU A 98 13.44 2.59 5.32
N ARG A 99 14.06 1.52 4.85
CA ARG A 99 13.37 0.33 4.34
C ARG A 99 12.30 -0.19 5.30
N GLU A 100 12.62 -0.27 6.59
CA GLU A 100 11.67 -0.79 7.59
C GLU A 100 10.42 0.08 7.73
N VAL A 101 10.55 1.40 7.59
CA VAL A 101 9.40 2.33 7.63
C VAL A 101 8.50 2.11 6.42
N VAL A 102 9.08 2.01 5.22
CA VAL A 102 8.31 1.76 3.99
C VAL A 102 7.60 0.40 4.04
N ARG A 103 8.26 -0.64 4.53
CA ARG A 103 7.64 -1.96 4.70
C ARG A 103 6.52 -1.94 5.74
N GLY A 104 6.71 -1.19 6.84
CA GLY A 104 5.68 -0.93 7.85
C GLY A 104 4.46 -0.25 7.24
N LEU A 105 4.67 0.80 6.43
CA LEU A 105 3.63 1.47 5.65
C LEU A 105 2.90 0.47 4.74
N MET A 106 3.63 -0.35 3.98
CA MET A 106 3.03 -1.30 3.04
C MET A 106 2.17 -2.36 3.72
N VAL A 107 2.62 -2.94 4.84
CA VAL A 107 1.83 -3.96 5.56
C VAL A 107 0.60 -3.36 6.22
N LEU A 108 0.66 -2.13 6.72
CA LEU A 108 -0.50 -1.42 7.28
C LEU A 108 -1.50 -1.02 6.19
N ARG A 109 -1.02 -0.56 5.02
CA ARG A 109 -1.89 -0.37 3.85
C ARG A 109 -2.57 -1.68 3.47
N LEU A 110 -1.82 -2.76 3.38
CA LEU A 110 -2.36 -4.09 3.07
C LEU A 110 -3.43 -4.51 4.09
N ALA A 111 -3.21 -4.26 5.38
CA ALA A 111 -4.19 -4.54 6.43
C ALA A 111 -5.50 -3.75 6.21
N THR A 112 -5.39 -2.46 5.85
CA THR A 112 -6.54 -1.61 5.51
C THR A 112 -7.29 -2.16 4.30
N LEU A 113 -6.59 -2.54 3.24
CA LEU A 113 -7.17 -3.12 2.03
C LEU A 113 -7.89 -4.45 2.34
N ALA A 114 -7.28 -5.31 3.16
CA ALA A 114 -7.81 -6.60 3.55
C ALA A 114 -9.06 -6.53 4.46
N THR A 115 -9.41 -5.35 4.99
CA THR A 115 -10.71 -5.18 5.67
C THR A 115 -11.89 -5.44 4.74
N GLY A 116 -11.70 -5.33 3.42
CA GLY A 116 -12.74 -5.43 2.42
C GLY A 116 -13.67 -4.22 2.38
N ARG A 117 -13.26 -3.05 2.89
CA ARG A 117 -14.07 -1.81 2.92
C ARG A 117 -13.65 -0.76 1.90
N THR A 118 -12.57 -1.01 1.18
CA THR A 118 -11.96 -0.03 0.26
C THR A 118 -12.48 -0.12 -1.17
N GLY A 119 -13.14 -1.22 -1.54
CA GLY A 119 -13.69 -1.44 -2.88
C GLY A 119 -12.64 -1.79 -3.95
N ILE A 120 -11.45 -2.21 -3.54
CA ILE A 120 -10.42 -2.70 -4.47
C ILE A 120 -10.69 -4.14 -4.90
N ARG A 121 -10.12 -4.52 -6.03
CA ARG A 121 -10.02 -5.94 -6.42
C ARG A 121 -9.01 -6.66 -5.54
N PRO A 122 -9.23 -7.95 -5.21
CA PRO A 122 -8.27 -8.76 -4.43
C PRO A 122 -6.85 -8.77 -5.01
N VAL A 123 -6.70 -8.74 -6.34
CA VAL A 123 -5.38 -8.74 -7.01
C VAL A 123 -4.50 -7.56 -6.55
N VAL A 124 -5.07 -6.40 -6.26
CA VAL A 124 -4.31 -5.24 -5.78
C VAL A 124 -3.63 -5.52 -4.44
N ALA A 125 -4.38 -6.10 -3.49
CA ALA A 125 -3.84 -6.51 -2.19
C ALA A 125 -2.83 -7.66 -2.33
N GLN A 126 -3.10 -8.61 -3.23
CA GLN A 126 -2.19 -9.73 -3.52
C GLN A 126 -0.84 -9.24 -4.07
N THR A 127 -0.85 -8.23 -4.94
CA THR A 127 0.39 -7.60 -5.44
C THR A 127 1.19 -6.96 -4.31
N TYR A 128 0.56 -6.23 -3.39
CA TYR A 128 1.26 -5.68 -2.21
C TYR A 128 1.88 -6.77 -1.34
N ALA A 129 1.14 -7.86 -1.08
CA ALA A 129 1.67 -9.01 -0.33
C ALA A 129 2.84 -9.68 -1.07
N ALA A 130 2.74 -9.83 -2.39
CA ALA A 130 3.80 -10.40 -3.21
C ALA A 130 5.06 -9.53 -3.21
N MET A 131 4.92 -8.20 -3.33
CA MET A 131 6.05 -7.25 -3.23
C MET A 131 6.74 -7.35 -1.87
N LEU A 132 5.98 -7.35 -0.76
CA LEU A 132 6.52 -7.53 0.58
C LEU A 132 7.30 -8.83 0.71
N ASN A 133 6.74 -9.94 0.21
CA ASN A 133 7.34 -11.28 0.28
C ASN A 133 8.57 -11.44 -0.62
N ALA A 134 8.63 -10.71 -1.73
CA ALA A 134 9.79 -10.65 -2.62
C ALA A 134 10.87 -9.65 -2.15
N GLY A 135 10.63 -8.93 -1.06
CA GLY A 135 11.56 -7.91 -0.55
C GLY A 135 11.65 -6.65 -1.42
N ILE A 136 10.69 -6.45 -2.34
CA ILE A 136 10.62 -5.26 -3.19
C ILE A 136 10.08 -4.10 -2.36
N THR A 137 10.90 -3.08 -2.14
CA THR A 137 10.57 -1.92 -1.32
C THR A 137 10.58 -0.68 -2.20
N PRO A 138 9.43 0.01 -2.38
CA PRO A 138 9.36 1.27 -3.13
C PRO A 138 10.26 2.34 -2.51
N VAL A 139 10.86 3.17 -3.35
CA VAL A 139 11.60 4.34 -2.87
C VAL A 139 10.57 5.41 -2.48
N VAL A 140 10.57 5.74 -1.18
CA VAL A 140 9.75 6.78 -0.58
C VAL A 140 10.67 7.84 -0.01
N HIS A 141 10.27 9.12 -0.08
CA HIS A 141 11.07 10.24 0.38
C HIS A 141 10.52 10.86 1.66
N GLU A 142 11.38 11.51 2.44
CA GLU A 142 11.06 12.07 3.76
C GLU A 142 10.02 13.20 3.72
N PHE A 143 10.02 14.00 2.63
CA PHE A 143 9.05 15.09 2.47
C PHE A 143 7.93 14.67 1.50
N GLY A 144 6.73 14.48 2.04
CA GLY A 144 5.57 14.05 1.25
C GLY A 144 4.34 13.71 2.08
N SER A 145 4.53 13.34 3.36
CA SER A 145 3.43 13.23 4.30
C SER A 145 3.07 14.63 4.82
N LEU A 146 1.79 14.99 4.75
CA LEU A 146 1.28 16.28 5.23
C LEU A 146 0.57 16.16 6.59
N GLY A 147 0.50 14.96 7.16
CA GLY A 147 -0.02 14.70 8.51
C GLY A 147 -1.52 14.92 8.69
N CYS A 148 -2.27 15.35 7.66
CA CYS A 148 -3.71 15.67 7.79
C CYS A 148 -4.61 14.50 7.38
N SER A 149 -4.90 14.33 6.09
CA SER A 149 -5.75 13.26 5.58
C SER A 149 -4.98 12.00 5.19
N GLY A 150 -3.67 12.01 5.40
CA GLY A 150 -2.84 10.85 5.20
C GLY A 150 -1.52 11.09 4.50
N ASP A 151 -0.82 10.00 4.32
CA ASP A 151 0.49 9.91 3.71
C ASP A 151 0.37 9.80 2.18
N LEU A 152 -0.28 10.79 1.53
CA LEU A 152 -0.65 10.71 0.10
C LEU A 152 0.55 10.41 -0.79
N ALA A 153 1.65 11.17 -0.67
CA ALA A 153 2.83 10.95 -1.51
C ALA A 153 3.56 9.64 -1.17
N PRO A 154 3.85 9.29 0.09
CA PRO A 154 4.41 7.99 0.45
C PRO A 154 3.60 6.80 -0.09
N LEU A 155 2.28 6.84 0.10
CA LEU A 155 1.38 5.81 -0.42
C LEU A 155 1.32 5.78 -1.94
N ALA A 156 1.40 6.95 -2.60
CA ALA A 156 1.43 7.04 -4.05
C ALA A 156 2.71 6.43 -4.64
N HIS A 157 3.87 6.58 -4.01
CA HIS A 157 5.10 5.89 -4.42
C HIS A 157 4.95 4.36 -4.31
N CYS A 158 4.31 3.86 -3.25
CA CYS A 158 4.03 2.42 -3.13
C CYS A 158 3.04 1.92 -4.20
N ALA A 159 1.99 2.70 -4.47
CA ALA A 159 1.03 2.38 -5.53
C ALA A 159 1.67 2.43 -6.92
N LEU A 160 2.58 3.39 -7.16
CA LEU A 160 3.34 3.52 -8.40
C LEU A 160 4.17 2.26 -8.65
N ALA A 161 4.89 1.77 -7.63
CA ALA A 161 5.66 0.53 -7.73
C ALA A 161 4.77 -0.69 -8.02
N ALA A 162 3.58 -0.79 -7.40
CA ALA A 162 2.64 -1.86 -7.70
C ALA A 162 2.10 -1.80 -9.15
N MET A 163 2.13 -0.63 -9.79
CA MET A 163 1.80 -0.44 -11.21
C MET A 163 2.98 -0.71 -12.15
N GLY A 164 4.14 -1.12 -11.63
CA GLY A 164 5.37 -1.32 -12.38
C GLY A 164 6.10 -0.03 -12.75
N GLU A 165 5.93 1.03 -11.97
CA GLU A 165 6.53 2.33 -12.25
C GLU A 165 7.36 2.83 -11.05
N GLY A 166 8.39 3.63 -11.33
CA GLY A 166 9.23 4.25 -10.32
C GLY A 166 10.34 3.36 -9.77
N PRO A 167 11.21 3.94 -8.92
CA PRO A 167 12.35 3.25 -8.35
C PRO A 167 11.96 2.37 -7.15
N VAL A 168 12.68 1.25 -7.00
CA VAL A 168 12.55 0.35 -5.84
C VAL A 168 13.91 -0.07 -5.33
N ARG A 169 13.95 -0.62 -4.13
CA ARG A 169 15.09 -1.34 -3.55
C ARG A 169 14.72 -2.82 -3.45
N LEU A 170 15.64 -3.68 -3.87
CA LEU A 170 15.54 -5.13 -3.68
C LEU A 170 15.83 -5.51 -2.22
N ALA A 171 15.67 -6.78 -1.87
CA ALA A 171 15.87 -7.28 -0.51
C ALA A 171 17.30 -6.99 0.05
N ASP A 172 18.29 -6.99 -0.81
CA ASP A 172 19.71 -6.70 -0.50
C ASP A 172 20.05 -5.19 -0.53
N GLY A 173 19.04 -4.33 -0.79
CA GLY A 173 19.22 -2.88 -0.93
C GLY A 173 19.63 -2.42 -2.33
N THR A 174 19.86 -3.33 -3.28
CA THR A 174 20.21 -2.97 -4.66
C THR A 174 19.12 -2.13 -5.31
N PRO A 175 19.46 -1.01 -5.98
CA PRO A 175 18.49 -0.21 -6.70
C PRO A 175 17.99 -0.93 -7.97
N SER A 176 16.70 -0.83 -8.23
CA SER A 176 16.05 -1.34 -9.43
C SER A 176 14.89 -0.44 -9.84
N ASP A 177 14.34 -0.65 -11.01
CA ASP A 177 13.03 -0.12 -11.37
C ASP A 177 11.93 -1.15 -11.04
N ALA A 178 10.71 -0.64 -10.79
CA ALA A 178 9.60 -1.48 -10.35
C ALA A 178 9.20 -2.53 -11.41
N ALA A 179 9.24 -2.18 -12.71
CA ALA A 179 8.86 -3.11 -13.78
C ALA A 179 9.78 -4.34 -13.80
N SER A 180 11.10 -4.12 -13.80
CA SER A 180 12.09 -5.19 -13.76
C SER A 180 11.97 -6.02 -12.48
N ALA A 181 11.88 -5.38 -11.31
CA ALA A 181 11.76 -6.07 -10.03
C ALA A 181 10.51 -6.96 -9.94
N LEU A 182 9.37 -6.49 -10.43
CA LEU A 182 8.13 -7.28 -10.49
C LEU A 182 8.27 -8.45 -11.46
N GLN A 183 8.78 -8.20 -12.67
CA GLN A 183 8.98 -9.23 -13.69
C GLN A 183 9.90 -10.36 -13.22
N ASP A 184 11.04 -10.02 -12.59
CA ASP A 184 12.01 -11.00 -12.09
C ASP A 184 11.43 -11.89 -10.99
N ASN A 185 10.38 -11.42 -10.29
CA ASN A 185 9.68 -12.17 -9.25
C ASN A 185 8.35 -12.76 -9.73
N GLY A 186 8.02 -12.69 -11.02
CA GLY A 186 6.79 -13.23 -11.59
C GLY A 186 5.52 -12.53 -11.09
N ILE A 187 5.63 -11.24 -10.72
CA ILE A 187 4.53 -10.42 -10.24
C ILE A 187 4.03 -9.53 -11.38
N GLU A 188 2.76 -9.68 -11.75
CA GLU A 188 2.15 -8.84 -12.78
C GLU A 188 1.86 -7.43 -12.23
N PRO A 189 2.27 -6.35 -12.94
CA PRO A 189 1.91 -4.99 -12.57
C PRO A 189 0.39 -4.78 -12.56
N VAL A 190 -0.11 -4.03 -11.59
CA VAL A 190 -1.54 -3.75 -11.47
C VAL A 190 -1.97 -2.66 -12.45
N VAL A 191 -2.92 -2.97 -13.31
CA VAL A 191 -3.69 -1.96 -14.04
C VAL A 191 -4.86 -1.52 -13.16
N LEU A 192 -4.80 -0.30 -12.62
CA LEU A 192 -5.82 0.22 -11.69
C LEU A 192 -7.16 0.43 -12.40
N ARG A 193 -8.24 0.11 -11.68
CA ARG A 193 -9.62 0.38 -12.06
C ARG A 193 -10.24 1.42 -11.14
N GLU A 194 -11.50 1.75 -11.39
CA GLU A 194 -12.28 2.73 -10.63
C GLU A 194 -12.11 2.53 -9.12
N LYS A 195 -11.94 3.62 -8.39
CA LYS A 195 -11.75 3.68 -6.93
C LYS A 195 -10.37 3.21 -6.43
N GLU A 196 -9.61 2.40 -7.19
CA GLU A 196 -8.39 1.75 -6.69
C GLU A 196 -7.26 2.74 -6.44
N GLY A 197 -7.07 3.74 -7.30
CA GLY A 197 -6.07 4.80 -7.07
C GLY A 197 -6.32 5.52 -5.75
N LEU A 198 -7.55 5.97 -5.50
CA LEU A 198 -7.90 6.63 -4.25
C LEU A 198 -7.74 5.70 -3.03
N ALA A 199 -8.16 4.44 -3.15
CA ALA A 199 -8.03 3.45 -2.08
C ALA A 199 -6.56 3.17 -1.72
N LEU A 200 -5.64 3.32 -2.65
CA LEU A 200 -4.22 3.07 -2.42
C LEU A 200 -3.49 4.24 -1.75
N ILE A 201 -3.93 5.49 -1.97
CA ILE A 201 -3.19 6.67 -1.53
C ILE A 201 -3.78 7.38 -0.31
N ASN A 202 -4.98 7.02 0.14
CA ASN A 202 -5.66 7.72 1.22
C ASN A 202 -5.57 6.95 2.55
N GLY A 203 -4.69 7.38 3.43
CA GLY A 203 -4.46 6.78 4.76
C GLY A 203 -3.25 7.37 5.48
N THR A 204 -3.01 6.91 6.70
CA THR A 204 -1.95 7.37 7.61
C THR A 204 -0.96 6.25 7.94
N ASP A 205 -0.77 5.34 7.01
CA ASP A 205 -0.07 4.08 7.26
C ASP A 205 1.43 4.27 7.46
N GLY A 206 2.04 5.28 6.85
CA GLY A 206 3.44 5.65 7.07
C GLY A 206 3.68 6.18 8.49
N MET A 207 2.86 7.13 8.93
CA MET A 207 2.93 7.66 10.30
C MET A 207 2.71 6.55 11.33
N LEU A 208 1.73 5.67 11.12
CA LEU A 208 1.46 4.55 12.02
C LEU A 208 2.61 3.52 11.99
N GLY A 209 3.21 3.26 10.84
CA GLY A 209 4.38 2.39 10.70
C GLY A 209 5.56 2.92 11.51
N MET A 210 5.90 4.20 11.36
CA MET A 210 6.94 4.87 12.16
C MET A 210 6.66 4.75 13.66
N LEU A 211 5.41 4.98 14.08
CA LEU A 211 5.02 4.88 15.49
C LEU A 211 5.19 3.45 16.03
N CYS A 212 4.77 2.43 15.28
CA CYS A 212 4.96 1.03 15.70
C CYS A 212 6.44 0.68 15.88
N LEU A 213 7.29 1.11 14.95
CA LEU A 213 8.73 0.87 15.00
C LEU A 213 9.39 1.62 16.17
N ALA A 214 8.99 2.88 16.41
CA ALA A 214 9.50 3.69 17.52
C ALA A 214 9.12 3.07 18.89
N ILE A 215 7.86 2.66 19.06
CA ILE A 215 7.40 2.01 20.30
C ILE A 215 8.20 0.72 20.57
N SER A 216 8.38 -0.12 19.52
CA SER A 216 9.17 -1.36 19.66
C SER A 216 10.62 -1.08 20.04
N THR A 217 11.23 -0.04 19.47
CA THR A 217 12.61 0.37 19.82
C THR A 217 12.69 0.88 21.26
N CYS A 218 11.75 1.73 21.68
CA CYS A 218 11.72 2.24 23.05
C CYS A 218 11.44 1.16 24.11
N ALA A 219 10.60 0.17 23.80
CA ALA A 219 10.33 -0.96 24.67
C ALA A 219 11.55 -1.84 24.92
N GLY A 220 12.49 -1.89 23.97
CA GLY A 220 13.78 -2.57 24.11
C GLY A 220 14.82 -1.76 24.90
N CYS A 221 14.59 -0.48 25.14
CA CYS A 221 15.43 0.34 26.01
C CYS A 221 15.11 0.01 27.48
N SER A 222 16.11 -0.42 28.26
CA SER A 222 15.95 -0.71 29.69
C SER A 222 15.29 0.51 30.40
N PRO A 223 14.35 0.30 31.34
CA PRO A 223 13.81 1.41 32.11
C PRO A 223 14.94 2.13 32.82
N TRP A 224 14.86 3.46 32.85
CA TRP A 224 15.82 4.29 33.61
C TRP A 224 15.97 3.71 35.02
N PRO A 225 17.21 3.55 35.54
CA PRO A 225 17.39 3.18 36.92
C PRO A 225 16.70 4.25 37.77
N THR A 226 15.73 3.82 38.57
CA THR A 226 15.05 4.63 39.59
C THR A 226 15.98 4.98 40.75
#